data_f6d1d074686a1512367fd138bae44d25
#
_entry.id   f6d1d074686a1512367fd138bae44d25
#
_cell.length_a   1.000
_cell.length_b   1.000
_cell.length_c   1.000
_cell.angle_alpha   90.00
_cell.angle_beta   90.00
_cell.angle_gamma   90.00
#
_symmetry.space_group_name_H-M   'P 1'
#
loop_
_entity.id
_entity.type
_entity.pdbx_description
1 polymer ?
#
loop_
_entity_poly.entity_id
_entity_poly.type
_entity_poly.pdbx_seq_one_letter_code
_entity_poly.pdbx_strand_id
1 'polypeptide(L)'
;MAETEFTSGASCPLHPAFEAVGTCSRCGNFMCRACSEGGSQAWCPACRQREGVGQAFALNRENWSISGLMDVSWDAFKREWVMLCVGVLIFLAGSFAGQVVSQLFSVISGVTESVVVIVLGFIIGMIGSYAIQGAMTLGFLRMCMDVLSGRRADLARMFSQFGKIPQYLGTLFLSFLLILPLLLLIVVGALGAGLATGTLSWSELVALKDLPTSELDAALKPMVPGFAVMGLVAIALYIFPGGWLLTPLILMQPELARTESPGVVETLRRCFVYARGQRLPMIGTMLLGGLLAMLSVLLCCVPVIPALGFLQLLMAGLALALSNGAEEA
;
A
#
# COMPACT_ATOMS: atom_id res chain seq x y z
N MET A 1 -9.86 15.19 35.63
CA MET A 1 -11.15 14.92 35.02
C MET A 1 -12.03 16.10 35.41
N ALA A 2 -12.27 17.04 34.52
CA ALA A 2 -13.20 18.13 34.74
C ALA A 2 -14.58 17.64 34.22
N GLU A 3 -15.47 17.29 35.15
CA GLU A 3 -16.90 17.11 34.88
C GLU A 3 -17.42 18.49 34.46
N THR A 4 -17.68 18.66 33.15
CA THR A 4 -18.43 19.80 32.65
C THR A 4 -19.88 19.60 33.04
N GLU A 5 -20.35 20.32 34.07
CA GLU A 5 -21.76 20.48 34.42
C GLU A 5 -22.50 20.99 33.17
N PHE A 6 -23.23 20.09 32.52
CA PHE A 6 -24.14 20.46 31.43
C PHE A 6 -25.41 21.08 32.03
N THR A 7 -25.68 22.31 31.64
CA THR A 7 -26.93 23.01 31.99
C THR A 7 -28.09 22.22 31.43
N SER A 8 -28.87 21.58 32.30
CA SER A 8 -30.09 20.88 32.00
C SER A 8 -31.07 21.82 31.28
N GLY A 9 -31.44 21.46 30.03
CA GLY A 9 -32.48 22.15 29.26
C GLY A 9 -32.11 22.66 27.86
N ALA A 10 -30.84 22.55 27.44
CA ALA A 10 -30.48 22.93 26.09
C ALA A 10 -30.88 21.80 25.10
N SER A 11 -31.64 22.14 24.05
CA SER A 11 -32.02 21.19 23.00
C SER A 11 -31.06 21.27 21.80
N CYS A 12 -30.89 20.14 21.11
CA CYS A 12 -30.11 20.11 19.87
C CYS A 12 -30.84 20.86 18.73
N PRO A 13 -30.23 21.86 18.07
CA PRO A 13 -30.91 22.61 17.00
C PRO A 13 -31.36 21.75 15.81
N LEU A 14 -30.65 20.62 15.56
CA LEU A 14 -31.00 19.68 14.48
C LEU A 14 -32.05 18.65 14.91
N HIS A 15 -32.17 18.42 16.21
CA HIS A 15 -33.10 17.44 16.80
C HIS A 15 -33.74 18.05 18.05
N PRO A 16 -34.71 18.96 17.91
CA PRO A 16 -35.24 19.73 19.05
C PRO A 16 -35.89 18.88 20.16
N ALA A 17 -36.29 17.63 19.82
CA ALA A 17 -36.87 16.68 20.77
C ALA A 17 -35.82 15.98 21.67
N PHE A 18 -34.52 16.19 21.40
CA PHE A 18 -33.45 15.53 22.15
C PHE A 18 -32.61 16.56 22.91
N GLU A 19 -32.32 16.25 24.17
CA GLU A 19 -31.44 17.05 24.99
C GLU A 19 -29.99 17.02 24.46
N ALA A 20 -29.28 18.11 24.64
CA ALA A 20 -27.89 18.21 24.29
C ALA A 20 -27.01 17.44 25.29
N VAL A 21 -26.08 16.66 24.77
CA VAL A 21 -25.04 15.96 25.54
C VAL A 21 -23.66 16.58 25.37
N GLY A 22 -23.55 17.61 24.53
CA GLY A 22 -22.29 18.29 24.28
C GLY A 22 -22.45 19.51 23.41
N THR A 23 -21.37 20.25 23.22
CA THR A 23 -21.29 21.39 22.32
C THR A 23 -20.28 21.15 21.19
N CYS A 24 -20.59 21.62 20.01
CA CYS A 24 -19.69 21.58 18.87
C CYS A 24 -18.46 22.46 19.14
N SER A 25 -17.26 21.91 19.15
CA SER A 25 -16.01 22.64 19.42
C SER A 25 -15.70 23.70 18.34
N ARG A 26 -16.38 23.67 17.18
CA ARG A 26 -16.17 24.61 16.09
C ARG A 26 -17.14 25.78 16.08
N CYS A 27 -18.44 25.52 16.18
CA CYS A 27 -19.45 26.56 16.09
C CYS A 27 -20.21 26.81 17.41
N GLY A 28 -19.94 26.07 18.46
CA GLY A 28 -20.61 26.22 19.77
C GLY A 28 -22.03 25.67 19.83
N ASN A 29 -22.61 25.15 18.74
CA ASN A 29 -23.97 24.61 18.75
C ASN A 29 -24.09 23.37 19.62
N PHE A 30 -25.22 23.26 20.29
CA PHE A 30 -25.55 22.09 21.12
C PHE A 30 -25.74 20.85 20.25
N MET A 31 -25.24 19.71 20.73
CA MET A 31 -25.34 18.41 20.04
C MET A 31 -25.99 17.38 20.94
N CYS A 32 -27.00 16.69 20.43
CA CYS A 32 -27.57 15.50 21.07
C CYS A 32 -26.67 14.27 20.85
N ARG A 33 -27.01 13.18 21.49
CA ARG A 33 -26.25 11.91 21.41
C ARG A 33 -26.14 11.38 19.98
N ALA A 34 -27.17 11.57 19.14
CA ALA A 34 -27.12 11.19 17.73
C ALA A 34 -26.14 12.08 16.92
N CYS A 35 -26.16 13.42 17.14
CA CYS A 35 -25.24 14.34 16.46
C CYS A 35 -23.79 14.16 16.88
N SER A 36 -23.54 13.80 18.13
CA SER A 36 -22.20 13.52 18.68
C SER A 36 -21.74 12.07 18.49
N GLU A 37 -22.56 11.22 17.84
CA GLU A 37 -22.28 9.79 17.69
C GLU A 37 -21.88 9.13 19.02
N GLY A 38 -22.69 9.35 20.03
CA GLY A 38 -22.42 8.83 21.37
C GLY A 38 -21.32 9.54 22.15
N GLY A 39 -20.94 10.76 21.73
CA GLY A 39 -19.86 11.56 22.35
C GLY A 39 -18.50 11.41 21.65
N SER A 40 -18.41 10.57 20.61
CA SER A 40 -17.17 10.35 19.84
C SER A 40 -16.81 11.51 18.90
N GLN A 41 -17.78 12.37 18.55
CA GLN A 41 -17.63 13.48 17.61
C GLN A 41 -17.63 14.82 18.35
N ALA A 42 -16.55 15.58 18.13
CA ALA A 42 -16.42 16.94 18.69
C ALA A 42 -17.12 18.02 17.84
N TRP A 43 -17.55 17.71 16.60
CA TRP A 43 -18.17 18.66 15.68
C TRP A 43 -19.58 18.24 15.29
N CYS A 44 -20.49 19.23 15.18
CA CYS A 44 -21.85 18.94 14.76
C CYS A 44 -21.91 18.51 13.26
N PRO A 45 -22.98 17.82 12.83
CA PRO A 45 -23.13 17.37 11.45
C PRO A 45 -22.97 18.48 10.40
N ALA A 46 -23.53 19.68 10.67
CA ALA A 46 -23.40 20.82 9.77
C ALA A 46 -21.94 21.32 9.64
N CYS A 47 -21.16 21.34 10.71
CA CYS A 47 -19.75 21.68 10.65
C CYS A 47 -18.93 20.59 9.97
N ARG A 48 -19.26 19.32 10.21
CA ARG A 48 -18.63 18.19 9.52
C ARG A 48 -18.89 18.24 8.01
N GLN A 49 -20.13 18.53 7.62
CA GLN A 49 -20.51 18.65 6.21
C GLN A 49 -19.81 19.82 5.51
N ARG A 50 -19.70 20.99 6.16
CA ARG A 50 -18.98 22.16 5.61
C ARG A 50 -17.49 21.91 5.41
N GLU A 51 -16.88 21.10 6.25
CA GLU A 51 -15.46 20.73 6.14
C GLU A 51 -15.24 19.44 5.36
N GLY A 52 -16.29 18.83 4.84
CA GLY A 52 -16.22 17.53 4.15
C GLY A 52 -15.88 16.37 5.10
N VAL A 53 -15.95 16.56 6.42
CA VAL A 53 -15.61 15.53 7.42
C VAL A 53 -16.73 14.49 7.48
N GLY A 54 -16.38 13.25 7.16
CA GLY A 54 -17.35 12.13 7.19
C GLY A 54 -18.25 12.05 5.95
N GLN A 55 -17.90 12.72 4.85
CA GLN A 55 -18.50 12.43 3.56
C GLN A 55 -18.06 11.05 3.09
N ALA A 56 -19.02 10.27 2.59
CA ALA A 56 -18.69 9.06 1.86
C ALA A 56 -17.79 9.41 0.66
N PHE A 57 -16.81 8.58 0.36
CA PHE A 57 -15.97 8.78 -0.81
C PHE A 57 -16.84 8.83 -2.07
N ALA A 58 -16.62 9.86 -2.91
CA ALA A 58 -17.53 10.19 -4.00
C ALA A 58 -17.58 9.15 -5.12
N LEU A 59 -16.53 8.34 -5.26
CA LEU A 59 -16.44 7.33 -6.30
C LEU A 59 -16.81 5.96 -5.75
N ASN A 60 -17.51 5.20 -6.59
CA ASN A 60 -17.87 3.81 -6.35
C ASN A 60 -17.45 2.94 -7.54
N ARG A 61 -17.63 1.63 -7.44
CA ARG A 61 -17.23 0.66 -8.45
C ARG A 61 -17.83 0.91 -9.83
N GLU A 62 -19.00 1.54 -9.91
CA GLU A 62 -19.72 1.76 -11.17
C GLU A 62 -19.35 3.08 -11.85
N ASN A 63 -19.05 4.12 -11.06
CA ASN A 63 -18.85 5.48 -11.58
C ASN A 63 -17.39 5.93 -11.60
N TRP A 64 -16.45 5.13 -11.08
CA TRP A 64 -15.06 5.56 -11.08
C TRP A 64 -14.44 5.51 -12.48
N SER A 65 -13.57 6.47 -12.74
CA SER A 65 -12.70 6.52 -13.91
C SER A 65 -11.31 6.98 -13.50
N ILE A 66 -10.31 6.73 -14.32
CA ILE A 66 -8.93 7.15 -14.03
C ILE A 66 -8.89 8.68 -13.86
N SER A 67 -9.56 9.43 -14.75
CA SER A 67 -9.62 10.90 -14.65
C SER A 67 -10.34 11.34 -13.37
N GLY A 68 -11.51 10.77 -13.06
CA GLY A 68 -12.26 11.12 -11.85
C GLY A 68 -11.48 10.82 -10.57
N LEU A 69 -10.74 9.69 -10.53
CA LEU A 69 -9.88 9.34 -9.42
C LEU A 69 -8.71 10.34 -9.28
N MET A 70 -8.11 10.74 -10.40
CA MET A 70 -7.05 11.76 -10.43
C MET A 70 -7.56 13.10 -9.89
N ASP A 71 -8.73 13.57 -10.35
CA ASP A 71 -9.32 14.85 -9.95
C ASP A 71 -9.61 14.88 -8.44
N VAL A 72 -10.31 13.87 -7.93
CA VAL A 72 -10.63 13.76 -6.48
C VAL A 72 -9.35 13.67 -5.64
N SER A 73 -8.37 12.86 -6.07
CA SER A 73 -7.10 12.72 -5.36
C SER A 73 -6.28 14.01 -5.43
N TRP A 74 -6.31 14.74 -6.54
CA TRP A 74 -5.61 16.01 -6.70
C TRP A 74 -6.19 17.11 -5.82
N ASP A 75 -7.53 17.19 -5.73
CA ASP A 75 -8.20 18.15 -4.85
C ASP A 75 -7.92 17.86 -3.37
N ALA A 76 -7.94 16.59 -2.98
CA ALA A 76 -7.54 16.16 -1.64
C ALA A 76 -6.07 16.46 -1.35
N PHE A 77 -5.18 16.22 -2.32
CA PHE A 77 -3.75 16.52 -2.22
C PHE A 77 -3.51 18.02 -2.06
N LYS A 78 -4.09 18.89 -2.89
CA LYS A 78 -3.95 20.36 -2.77
C LYS A 78 -4.35 20.88 -1.40
N ARG A 79 -5.37 20.28 -0.79
CA ARG A 79 -5.87 20.67 0.53
C ARG A 79 -4.91 20.35 1.66
N GLU A 80 -4.23 19.19 1.61
CA GLU A 80 -3.44 18.65 2.72
C GLU A 80 -1.98 18.34 2.33
N TRP A 81 -1.46 18.92 1.25
CA TRP A 81 -0.17 18.56 0.65
C TRP A 81 1.01 18.62 1.63
N VAL A 82 1.03 19.61 2.53
CA VAL A 82 2.11 19.76 3.51
C VAL A 82 2.14 18.56 4.47
N MET A 83 0.98 18.20 5.03
CA MET A 83 0.86 17.08 5.96
C MET A 83 1.11 15.74 5.28
N LEU A 84 0.70 15.59 4.03
CA LEU A 84 1.01 14.40 3.22
C LEU A 84 2.51 14.29 2.95
N CYS A 85 3.20 15.40 2.62
CA CYS A 85 4.65 15.39 2.44
C CYS A 85 5.38 15.04 3.74
N VAL A 86 4.96 15.60 4.88
CA VAL A 86 5.51 15.22 6.20
C VAL A 86 5.25 13.74 6.47
N GLY A 87 4.06 13.24 6.15
CA GLY A 87 3.73 11.81 6.24
C GLY A 87 4.66 10.93 5.39
N VAL A 88 4.99 11.34 4.17
CA VAL A 88 5.98 10.65 3.32
C VAL A 88 7.36 10.64 3.96
N LEU A 89 7.81 11.75 4.54
CA LEU A 89 9.10 11.81 5.24
C LEU A 89 9.15 10.84 6.43
N ILE A 90 8.08 10.78 7.24
CA ILE A 90 7.96 9.83 8.34
C ILE A 90 7.94 8.39 7.82
N PHE A 91 7.21 8.14 6.73
CA PHE A 91 7.18 6.83 6.07
C PHE A 91 8.57 6.40 5.58
N LEU A 92 9.32 7.30 4.93
CA LEU A 92 10.69 7.03 4.48
C LEU A 92 11.64 6.79 5.66
N ALA A 93 11.53 7.58 6.72
CA ALA A 93 12.32 7.39 7.95
C ALA A 93 12.02 6.03 8.60
N GLY A 94 10.74 5.63 8.68
CA GLY A 94 10.34 4.30 9.17
C GLY A 94 10.83 3.16 8.30
N SER A 95 10.79 3.31 6.97
CA SER A 95 11.33 2.35 6.02
C SER A 95 12.85 2.22 6.16
N PHE A 96 13.55 3.35 6.34
CA PHE A 96 14.98 3.35 6.59
C PHE A 96 15.33 2.67 7.93
N ALA A 97 14.56 2.93 8.99
CA ALA A 97 14.71 2.23 10.28
C ALA A 97 14.58 0.70 10.13
N GLY A 98 13.62 0.23 9.32
CA GLY A 98 13.49 -1.19 8.98
C GLY A 98 14.73 -1.76 8.28
N GLN A 99 15.33 -1.02 7.36
CA GLN A 99 16.59 -1.42 6.71
C GLN A 99 17.75 -1.48 7.70
N VAL A 100 17.87 -0.50 8.60
CA VAL A 100 18.90 -0.50 9.66
C VAL A 100 18.77 -1.73 10.55
N VAL A 101 17.54 -2.09 10.96
CA VAL A 101 17.29 -3.32 11.72
C VAL A 101 17.78 -4.55 10.96
N SER A 102 17.45 -4.70 9.70
CA SER A 102 17.92 -5.81 8.86
C SER A 102 19.46 -5.86 8.78
N GLN A 103 20.12 -4.71 8.59
CA GLN A 103 21.57 -4.62 8.53
C GLN A 103 22.24 -4.98 9.87
N LEU A 104 21.68 -4.55 11.01
CA LEU A 104 22.19 -4.91 12.33
C LEU A 104 22.17 -6.44 12.52
N PHE A 105 21.07 -7.11 12.19
CA PHE A 105 21.00 -8.57 12.26
C PHE A 105 21.98 -9.25 11.29
N SER A 106 22.19 -8.71 10.11
CA SER A 106 23.19 -9.21 9.15
C SER A 106 24.61 -9.11 9.68
N VAL A 107 24.97 -7.98 10.32
CA VAL A 107 26.29 -7.79 10.93
C VAL A 107 26.49 -8.74 12.11
N ILE A 108 25.50 -8.85 13.02
CA ILE A 108 25.56 -9.75 14.17
C ILE A 108 25.72 -11.20 13.72
N SER A 109 24.99 -11.62 12.70
CA SER A 109 25.09 -12.97 12.15
C SER A 109 26.42 -13.23 11.42
N GLY A 110 27.00 -12.20 10.79
CA GLY A 110 28.28 -12.31 10.08
C GLY A 110 29.50 -12.46 11.01
N VAL A 111 29.39 -12.12 12.29
CA VAL A 111 30.45 -12.34 13.30
C VAL A 111 30.51 -13.79 13.75
N THR A 112 29.46 -14.56 13.51
CA THR A 112 29.39 -15.97 13.92
C THR A 112 29.68 -16.92 12.74
N GLU A 113 30.53 -17.90 12.91
CA GLU A 113 30.79 -18.91 11.88
C GLU A 113 29.65 -19.95 11.72
N SER A 114 28.61 -19.86 12.57
CA SER A 114 27.50 -20.81 12.56
C SER A 114 26.50 -20.47 11.48
N VAL A 115 26.36 -21.31 10.47
CA VAL A 115 25.35 -21.17 9.39
C VAL A 115 23.93 -21.04 9.95
N VAL A 116 23.60 -21.72 11.03
CA VAL A 116 22.29 -21.66 11.67
C VAL A 116 22.00 -20.24 12.19
N VAL A 117 22.99 -19.62 12.86
CA VAL A 117 22.85 -18.24 13.39
C VAL A 117 22.72 -17.22 12.24
N ILE A 118 23.49 -17.41 11.16
CA ILE A 118 23.42 -16.56 9.96
C ILE A 118 22.01 -16.62 9.34
N VAL A 119 21.48 -17.83 9.14
CA VAL A 119 20.14 -18.01 8.54
C VAL A 119 19.04 -17.45 9.45
N LEU A 120 19.10 -17.73 10.75
CA LEU A 120 18.11 -17.20 11.70
C LEU A 120 18.18 -15.68 11.80
N GLY A 121 19.37 -15.09 11.87
CA GLY A 121 19.56 -13.64 11.89
C GLY A 121 19.01 -12.97 10.64
N PHE A 122 19.25 -13.54 9.47
CA PHE A 122 18.70 -13.06 8.21
C PHE A 122 17.16 -13.11 8.21
N ILE A 123 16.55 -14.22 8.63
CA ILE A 123 15.09 -14.38 8.68
C ILE A 123 14.48 -13.38 9.66
N ILE A 124 15.03 -13.24 10.87
CA ILE A 124 14.52 -12.32 11.89
C ILE A 124 14.66 -10.86 11.40
N GLY A 125 15.80 -10.49 10.83
CA GLY A 125 16.04 -9.17 10.27
C GLY A 125 15.07 -8.84 9.13
N MET A 126 14.82 -9.78 8.25
CA MET A 126 13.87 -9.65 7.15
C MET A 126 12.43 -9.47 7.67
N ILE A 127 11.97 -10.33 8.58
CA ILE A 127 10.64 -10.23 9.18
C ILE A 127 10.48 -8.90 9.91
N GLY A 128 11.46 -8.47 10.70
CA GLY A 128 11.45 -7.19 11.41
C GLY A 128 11.36 -6.00 10.46
N SER A 129 12.14 -6.01 9.39
CA SER A 129 12.11 -4.97 8.35
C SER A 129 10.73 -4.89 7.67
N TYR A 130 10.17 -6.01 7.24
CA TYR A 130 8.83 -6.05 6.64
C TYR A 130 7.73 -5.64 7.63
N ALA A 131 7.86 -5.99 8.90
CA ALA A 131 6.89 -5.60 9.94
C ALA A 131 6.84 -4.08 10.12
N ILE A 132 8.01 -3.42 10.24
CA ILE A 132 8.11 -1.97 10.40
C ILE A 132 7.60 -1.27 9.14
N GLN A 133 8.08 -1.67 7.96
CA GLN A 133 7.67 -1.10 6.69
C GLN A 133 6.16 -1.27 6.45
N GLY A 134 5.62 -2.46 6.76
CA GLY A 134 4.20 -2.73 6.63
C GLY A 134 3.34 -1.86 7.54
N ALA A 135 3.71 -1.73 8.82
CA ALA A 135 3.00 -0.88 9.76
C ALA A 135 2.97 0.59 9.29
N MET A 136 4.12 1.11 8.81
CA MET A 136 4.22 2.47 8.28
C MET A 136 3.38 2.65 7.01
N THR A 137 3.41 1.68 6.10
CA THR A 137 2.59 1.73 4.87
C THR A 137 1.10 1.72 5.19
N LEU A 138 0.64 0.81 6.06
CA LEU A 138 -0.76 0.72 6.47
C LEU A 138 -1.21 2.00 7.17
N GLY A 139 -0.38 2.56 8.06
CA GLY A 139 -0.66 3.80 8.76
C GLY A 139 -0.77 4.99 7.81
N PHE A 140 0.14 5.10 6.85
CA PHE A 140 0.12 6.16 5.84
C PHE A 140 -1.10 6.04 4.91
N LEU A 141 -1.42 4.83 4.44
CA LEU A 141 -2.63 4.57 3.65
C LEU A 141 -3.90 4.91 4.44
N ARG A 142 -3.93 4.61 5.74
CA ARG A 142 -5.06 4.99 6.60
C ARG A 142 -5.23 6.50 6.68
N MET A 143 -4.15 7.25 6.85
CA MET A 143 -4.17 8.71 6.82
C MET A 143 -4.67 9.23 5.45
N CYS A 144 -4.21 8.65 4.35
CA CYS A 144 -4.68 8.99 3.00
C CYS A 144 -6.18 8.74 2.83
N MET A 145 -6.72 7.62 3.34
CA MET A 145 -8.16 7.33 3.32
C MET A 145 -8.96 8.35 4.13
N ASP A 146 -8.46 8.77 5.29
CA ASP A 146 -9.11 9.79 6.11
C ASP A 146 -9.14 11.15 5.36
N VAL A 147 -8.06 11.51 4.66
CA VAL A 147 -7.99 12.73 3.83
C VAL A 147 -8.98 12.67 2.66
N LEU A 148 -9.07 11.54 1.95
CA LEU A 148 -10.04 11.32 0.87
C LEU A 148 -11.50 11.35 1.35
N SER A 149 -11.74 10.96 2.59
CA SER A 149 -13.05 11.05 3.25
C SER A 149 -13.33 12.47 3.82
N GLY A 150 -12.57 13.49 3.40
CA GLY A 150 -12.76 14.87 3.79
C GLY A 150 -12.27 15.23 5.19
N ARG A 151 -11.56 14.32 5.88
CA ARG A 151 -10.93 14.60 7.16
C ARG A 151 -9.60 15.33 6.96
N ARG A 152 -9.10 15.97 8.03
CA ARG A 152 -7.73 16.50 8.03
C ARG A 152 -6.72 15.37 8.16
N ALA A 153 -5.55 15.56 7.57
CA ALA A 153 -4.44 14.64 7.74
C ALA A 153 -3.96 14.66 9.21
N ASP A 154 -3.94 13.49 9.83
CA ASP A 154 -3.49 13.28 11.21
C ASP A 154 -2.31 12.30 11.21
N LEU A 155 -1.12 12.81 11.56
CA LEU A 155 0.10 12.00 11.60
C LEU A 155 0.05 10.91 12.68
N ALA A 156 -0.75 11.07 13.75
CA ALA A 156 -0.93 10.04 14.76
C ALA A 156 -1.56 8.76 14.17
N ARG A 157 -2.35 8.90 13.09
CA ARG A 157 -2.92 7.77 12.36
C ARG A 157 -1.88 6.83 11.78
N MET A 158 -0.69 7.35 11.42
CA MET A 158 0.40 6.53 10.88
C MET A 158 0.84 5.44 11.85
N PHE A 159 0.75 5.72 13.16
CA PHE A 159 1.16 4.79 14.20
C PHE A 159 0.01 3.90 14.71
N SER A 160 -1.21 4.14 14.27
CA SER A 160 -2.40 3.40 14.74
C SER A 160 -2.49 1.96 14.23
N GLN A 161 -1.70 1.57 13.21
CA GLN A 161 -1.81 0.28 12.54
C GLN A 161 -0.79 -0.77 13.01
N PHE A 162 0.03 -0.47 14.01
CA PHE A 162 1.02 -1.42 14.54
C PHE A 162 0.40 -2.73 15.05
N GLY A 163 -0.81 -2.67 15.59
CA GLY A 163 -1.54 -3.87 16.01
C GLY A 163 -1.90 -4.84 14.87
N LYS A 164 -1.84 -4.39 13.60
CA LYS A 164 -2.14 -5.21 12.41
C LYS A 164 -0.92 -5.90 11.80
N ILE A 165 0.27 -5.76 12.40
CA ILE A 165 1.50 -6.39 11.91
C ILE A 165 1.32 -7.91 11.69
N PRO A 166 0.75 -8.71 12.61
CA PRO A 166 0.59 -10.14 12.37
C PRO A 166 -0.29 -10.46 11.16
N GLN A 167 -1.38 -9.69 10.99
CA GLN A 167 -2.28 -9.84 9.83
C GLN A 167 -1.58 -9.46 8.53
N TYR A 168 -0.79 -8.38 8.53
CA TYR A 168 0.00 -7.95 7.38
C TYR A 168 1.03 -9.02 6.98
N LEU A 169 1.83 -9.51 7.93
CA LEU A 169 2.82 -10.56 7.67
C LEU A 169 2.17 -11.86 7.19
N GLY A 170 1.05 -12.25 7.80
CA GLY A 170 0.29 -13.42 7.36
C GLY A 170 -0.25 -13.27 5.93
N THR A 171 -0.79 -12.08 5.59
CA THR A 171 -1.30 -11.81 4.24
C THR A 171 -0.15 -11.75 3.22
N LEU A 172 0.99 -11.16 3.59
CA LEU A 172 2.20 -11.12 2.76
C LEU A 172 2.71 -12.55 2.47
N PHE A 173 2.79 -13.39 3.50
CA PHE A 173 3.21 -14.78 3.36
C PHE A 173 2.26 -15.58 2.44
N LEU A 174 0.95 -15.44 2.64
CA LEU A 174 -0.04 -16.12 1.81
C LEU A 174 -0.01 -15.60 0.36
N SER A 175 0.22 -14.31 0.16
CA SER A 175 0.42 -13.71 -1.17
C SER A 175 1.66 -14.27 -1.86
N PHE A 176 2.77 -14.42 -1.12
CA PHE A 176 3.99 -15.05 -1.64
C PHE A 176 3.74 -16.49 -2.07
N LEU A 177 3.00 -17.26 -1.27
CA LEU A 177 2.64 -18.64 -1.60
C LEU A 177 1.77 -18.71 -2.88
N LEU A 178 0.89 -17.74 -3.07
CA LEU A 178 0.05 -17.63 -4.27
C LEU A 178 0.87 -17.25 -5.52
N ILE A 179 1.92 -16.43 -5.35
CA ILE A 179 2.80 -16.00 -6.45
C ILE A 179 3.83 -17.08 -6.82
N LEU A 180 4.17 -17.97 -5.91
CA LEU A 180 5.22 -18.98 -6.10
C LEU A 180 5.04 -19.83 -7.36
N PRO A 181 3.85 -20.36 -7.70
CA PRO A 181 3.65 -21.11 -8.94
C PRO A 181 3.91 -20.27 -10.20
N LEU A 182 3.56 -18.97 -10.16
CA LEU A 182 3.84 -18.05 -11.26
C LEU A 182 5.34 -17.81 -11.42
N LEU A 183 6.08 -17.62 -10.32
CA LEU A 183 7.52 -17.47 -10.36
C LEU A 183 8.19 -18.71 -10.94
N LEU A 184 7.75 -19.91 -10.52
CA LEU A 184 8.23 -21.18 -11.09
C LEU A 184 7.95 -21.26 -12.59
N LEU A 185 6.75 -20.89 -13.03
CA LEU A 185 6.38 -20.86 -14.44
C LEU A 185 7.29 -19.89 -15.24
N ILE A 186 7.57 -18.71 -14.70
CA ILE A 186 8.46 -17.72 -15.32
C ILE A 186 9.88 -18.29 -15.44
N VAL A 187 10.42 -18.85 -14.36
CA VAL A 187 11.79 -19.40 -14.36
C VAL A 187 11.90 -20.57 -15.32
N VAL A 188 11.00 -21.54 -15.24
CA VAL A 188 11.03 -22.74 -16.10
C VAL A 188 10.78 -22.36 -17.57
N GLY A 189 9.81 -21.47 -17.83
CA GLY A 189 9.51 -21.00 -19.18
C GLY A 189 10.67 -20.20 -19.81
N ALA A 190 11.28 -19.31 -19.04
CA ALA A 190 12.42 -18.52 -19.51
C ALA A 190 13.65 -19.42 -19.76
N LEU A 191 14.01 -20.29 -18.82
CA LEU A 191 15.11 -21.24 -18.98
C LEU A 191 14.88 -22.15 -20.19
N GLY A 192 13.68 -22.74 -20.31
CA GLY A 192 13.32 -23.60 -21.44
C GLY A 192 13.44 -22.87 -22.79
N ALA A 193 12.98 -21.61 -22.87
CA ALA A 193 13.10 -20.80 -24.08
C ALA A 193 14.57 -20.47 -24.40
N GLY A 194 15.38 -20.12 -23.42
CA GLY A 194 16.81 -19.84 -23.60
C GLY A 194 17.58 -21.08 -24.11
N LEU A 195 17.33 -22.23 -23.50
CA LEU A 195 17.94 -23.50 -23.93
C LEU A 195 17.49 -23.92 -25.35
N ALA A 196 16.24 -23.65 -25.70
CA ALA A 196 15.70 -23.94 -27.02
C ALA A 196 16.36 -23.15 -28.17
N THR A 197 17.06 -22.03 -27.88
CA THR A 197 17.83 -21.29 -28.88
C THR A 197 19.07 -22.04 -29.38
N GLY A 198 19.52 -23.04 -28.64
CA GLY A 198 20.77 -23.78 -28.91
C GLY A 198 22.03 -22.96 -28.62
N THR A 199 21.90 -21.69 -28.20
CA THR A 199 23.04 -20.84 -27.80
C THR A 199 23.37 -20.95 -26.32
N LEU A 200 22.49 -21.59 -25.54
CA LEU A 200 22.67 -21.93 -24.14
C LEU A 200 22.61 -23.45 -24.00
N SER A 201 23.61 -24.04 -23.33
CA SER A 201 23.55 -25.42 -22.90
C SER A 201 23.62 -25.49 -21.36
N TRP A 202 22.96 -26.49 -20.78
CA TRP A 202 22.97 -26.68 -19.34
C TRP A 202 24.40 -26.90 -18.80
N SER A 203 25.21 -27.67 -19.57
CA SER A 203 26.62 -27.95 -19.24
C SER A 203 27.46 -26.69 -19.18
N GLU A 204 27.27 -25.77 -20.14
CA GLU A 204 27.99 -24.49 -20.16
C GLU A 204 27.57 -23.58 -19.01
N LEU A 205 26.26 -23.51 -18.71
CA LEU A 205 25.77 -22.74 -17.56
C LEU A 205 26.36 -23.23 -16.23
N VAL A 206 26.47 -24.53 -16.05
CA VAL A 206 27.08 -25.11 -14.86
C VAL A 206 28.59 -24.84 -14.82
N ALA A 207 29.27 -24.90 -15.99
CA ALA A 207 30.71 -24.65 -16.09
C ALA A 207 31.08 -23.18 -15.75
N LEU A 208 30.17 -22.21 -15.93
CA LEU A 208 30.40 -20.80 -15.55
C LEU A 208 30.75 -20.62 -14.05
N LYS A 209 30.27 -21.53 -13.19
CA LYS A 209 30.51 -21.48 -11.75
C LYS A 209 32.01 -21.64 -11.41
N ASP A 210 32.75 -22.40 -12.20
CA ASP A 210 34.13 -22.77 -11.94
C ASP A 210 35.13 -21.90 -12.74
N LEU A 211 34.63 -20.93 -13.55
CA LEU A 211 35.47 -20.04 -14.33
C LEU A 211 36.01 -18.88 -13.50
N PRO A 212 37.28 -18.50 -13.69
CA PRO A 212 37.84 -17.30 -13.11
C PRO A 212 37.15 -16.05 -13.73
N THR A 213 37.02 -14.98 -12.93
CA THR A 213 36.34 -13.73 -13.34
C THR A 213 36.92 -13.10 -14.62
N SER A 214 38.20 -13.32 -14.89
CA SER A 214 38.88 -12.83 -16.11
C SER A 214 38.42 -13.51 -17.41
N GLU A 215 37.87 -14.72 -17.33
CA GLU A 215 37.42 -15.47 -18.51
C GLU A 215 35.89 -15.44 -18.68
N LEU A 216 35.18 -14.96 -17.65
CA LEU A 216 33.73 -14.95 -17.57
C LEU A 216 33.11 -14.16 -18.75
N ASP A 217 33.66 -12.98 -19.09
CA ASP A 217 33.15 -12.14 -20.19
C ASP A 217 33.25 -12.84 -21.54
N ALA A 218 34.35 -13.57 -21.77
CA ALA A 218 34.54 -14.31 -23.03
C ALA A 218 33.58 -15.49 -23.14
N ALA A 219 33.29 -16.18 -22.03
CA ALA A 219 32.35 -17.27 -21.97
C ALA A 219 30.89 -16.83 -22.09
N LEU A 220 30.54 -15.65 -21.57
CA LEU A 220 29.17 -15.11 -21.64
C LEU A 220 28.79 -14.60 -23.03
N LYS A 221 29.75 -14.08 -23.79
CA LYS A 221 29.50 -13.47 -25.12
C LYS A 221 28.66 -14.34 -26.08
N PRO A 222 28.97 -15.64 -26.30
CA PRO A 222 28.18 -16.48 -27.17
C PRO A 222 26.76 -16.79 -26.61
N MET A 223 26.56 -16.64 -25.32
CA MET A 223 25.28 -16.94 -24.64
C MET A 223 24.31 -15.76 -24.63
N VAL A 224 24.76 -14.55 -25.02
CA VAL A 224 23.94 -13.31 -25.02
C VAL A 224 22.60 -13.46 -25.74
N PRO A 225 22.50 -14.09 -26.95
CA PRO A 225 21.21 -14.28 -27.60
C PRO A 225 20.23 -15.15 -26.77
N GLY A 226 20.72 -16.20 -26.14
CA GLY A 226 19.92 -17.05 -25.26
C GLY A 226 19.41 -16.31 -24.02
N PHE A 227 20.27 -15.52 -23.37
CA PHE A 227 19.86 -14.66 -22.26
C PHE A 227 18.85 -13.60 -22.70
N ALA A 228 19.00 -13.03 -23.90
CA ALA A 228 18.03 -12.07 -24.43
C ALA A 228 16.65 -12.72 -24.62
N VAL A 229 16.58 -13.93 -25.17
CA VAL A 229 15.31 -14.69 -25.32
C VAL A 229 14.73 -15.05 -23.94
N MET A 230 15.55 -15.50 -22.99
CA MET A 230 15.12 -15.75 -21.62
C MET A 230 14.48 -14.49 -21.00
N GLY A 231 15.15 -13.35 -21.14
CA GLY A 231 14.66 -12.07 -20.63
C GLY A 231 13.32 -11.67 -21.26
N LEU A 232 13.22 -11.77 -22.58
CA LEU A 232 11.96 -11.46 -23.30
C LEU A 232 10.81 -12.36 -22.86
N VAL A 233 11.04 -13.67 -22.75
CA VAL A 233 10.02 -14.62 -22.30
C VAL A 233 9.65 -14.37 -20.85
N ALA A 234 10.63 -14.12 -19.97
CA ALA A 234 10.36 -13.78 -18.58
C ALA A 234 9.52 -12.50 -18.46
N ILE A 235 9.85 -11.45 -19.22
CA ILE A 235 9.10 -10.20 -19.26
C ILE A 235 7.67 -10.46 -19.80
N ALA A 236 7.51 -11.22 -20.86
CA ALA A 236 6.20 -11.55 -21.43
C ALA A 236 5.34 -12.31 -20.41
N LEU A 237 5.89 -13.32 -19.74
CA LEU A 237 5.19 -14.09 -18.71
C LEU A 237 4.89 -13.25 -17.46
N TYR A 238 5.77 -12.30 -17.11
CA TYR A 238 5.52 -11.39 -16.01
C TYR A 238 4.40 -10.39 -16.34
N ILE A 239 4.40 -9.79 -17.54
CA ILE A 239 3.42 -8.77 -17.92
C ILE A 239 2.03 -9.40 -18.16
N PHE A 240 1.93 -10.47 -18.94
CA PHE A 240 0.63 -11.01 -19.33
C PHE A 240 -0.03 -11.84 -18.22
N PRO A 241 0.41 -13.06 -17.87
CA PRO A 241 -0.23 -13.79 -16.78
C PRO A 241 0.10 -13.21 -15.41
N GLY A 242 1.32 -12.69 -15.21
CA GLY A 242 1.74 -12.08 -13.97
C GLY A 242 0.96 -10.81 -13.67
N GLY A 243 0.90 -9.85 -14.57
CA GLY A 243 0.14 -8.62 -14.41
C GLY A 243 -1.33 -8.90 -14.09
N TRP A 244 -1.92 -9.89 -14.77
CA TRP A 244 -3.31 -10.28 -14.50
C TRP A 244 -3.53 -10.89 -13.12
N LEU A 245 -2.59 -11.70 -12.63
CA LEU A 245 -2.67 -12.34 -11.31
C LEU A 245 -2.28 -11.38 -10.18
N LEU A 246 -1.27 -10.53 -10.41
CA LEU A 246 -0.71 -9.65 -9.38
C LEU A 246 -1.55 -8.38 -9.14
N THR A 247 -2.30 -7.91 -10.15
CA THR A 247 -3.13 -6.69 -10.04
C THR A 247 -4.05 -6.68 -8.81
N PRO A 248 -4.80 -7.76 -8.46
CA PRO A 248 -5.61 -7.76 -7.26
C PRO A 248 -4.81 -7.58 -5.97
N LEU A 249 -3.58 -8.09 -5.91
CA LEU A 249 -2.74 -8.05 -4.72
C LEU A 249 -2.28 -6.63 -4.34
N ILE A 250 -2.34 -5.70 -5.28
CA ILE A 250 -2.05 -4.28 -5.04
C ILE A 250 -3.03 -3.67 -4.02
N LEU A 251 -4.28 -4.17 -3.99
CA LEU A 251 -5.30 -3.73 -3.05
C LEU A 251 -5.12 -4.29 -1.63
N MET A 252 -4.19 -5.22 -1.42
CA MET A 252 -3.97 -5.88 -0.14
C MET A 252 -3.64 -4.87 0.98
N GLN A 253 -2.71 -3.98 0.74
CA GLN A 253 -2.28 -3.00 1.74
C GLN A 253 -3.39 -1.98 2.07
N PRO A 254 -4.06 -1.34 1.08
CA PRO A 254 -5.20 -0.50 1.35
C PRO A 254 -6.34 -1.21 2.09
N GLU A 255 -6.67 -2.46 1.73
CA GLU A 255 -7.74 -3.21 2.40
C GLU A 255 -7.41 -3.47 3.88
N LEU A 256 -6.18 -3.87 4.19
CA LEU A 256 -5.70 -4.01 5.57
C LEU A 256 -5.69 -2.69 6.35
N ALA A 257 -5.47 -1.56 5.67
CA ALA A 257 -5.47 -0.24 6.30
C ALA A 257 -6.88 0.24 6.71
N ARG A 258 -7.96 -0.39 6.21
CA ARG A 258 -9.35 -0.05 6.57
C ARG A 258 -9.61 -0.29 8.06
N THR A 259 -10.72 0.29 8.56
CA THR A 259 -11.11 0.20 9.99
C THR A 259 -11.45 -1.24 10.40
N GLU A 260 -12.12 -1.97 9.51
CA GLU A 260 -12.36 -3.39 9.67
C GLU A 260 -11.04 -4.15 9.59
N SER A 261 -10.90 -5.15 10.42
CA SER A 261 -9.72 -6.03 10.41
C SER A 261 -10.12 -7.38 9.83
N PRO A 262 -10.22 -7.50 8.48
CA PRO A 262 -10.55 -8.77 7.86
C PRO A 262 -9.44 -9.78 8.16
N GLY A 263 -9.80 -11.05 8.27
CA GLY A 263 -8.79 -12.12 8.40
C GLY A 263 -7.88 -12.19 7.16
N VAL A 264 -6.74 -12.86 7.30
CA VAL A 264 -5.71 -12.97 6.23
C VAL A 264 -6.29 -13.47 4.90
N VAL A 265 -7.05 -14.57 4.94
CA VAL A 265 -7.67 -15.17 3.75
C VAL A 265 -8.78 -14.27 3.20
N GLU A 266 -9.57 -13.66 4.08
CA GLU A 266 -10.67 -12.77 3.70
C GLU A 266 -10.13 -11.51 2.99
N THR A 267 -9.02 -10.94 3.45
CA THR A 267 -8.34 -9.81 2.77
C THR A 267 -8.03 -10.16 1.32
N LEU A 268 -7.40 -11.30 1.07
CA LEU A 268 -7.08 -11.72 -0.30
C LEU A 268 -8.34 -11.98 -1.12
N ARG A 269 -9.33 -12.67 -0.56
CA ARG A 269 -10.60 -12.91 -1.23
C ARG A 269 -11.25 -11.61 -1.68
N ARG A 270 -11.34 -10.61 -0.80
CA ARG A 270 -11.88 -9.27 -1.11
C ARG A 270 -11.10 -8.58 -2.22
N CYS A 271 -9.75 -8.62 -2.19
CA CYS A 271 -8.93 -8.04 -3.26
C CYS A 271 -9.27 -8.63 -4.64
N PHE A 272 -9.45 -9.95 -4.74
CA PHE A 272 -9.84 -10.60 -5.99
C PHE A 272 -11.26 -10.26 -6.42
N VAL A 273 -12.20 -10.12 -5.49
CA VAL A 273 -13.59 -9.67 -5.77
C VAL A 273 -13.60 -8.24 -6.28
N TYR A 274 -12.86 -7.32 -5.62
CA TYR A 274 -12.78 -5.92 -6.03
C TYR A 274 -12.16 -5.74 -7.41
N ALA A 275 -11.13 -6.50 -7.73
CA ALA A 275 -10.45 -6.43 -9.02
C ALA A 275 -11.23 -7.11 -10.17
N ARG A 276 -12.30 -7.87 -9.87
CA ARG A 276 -13.06 -8.59 -10.91
C ARG A 276 -13.74 -7.59 -11.85
N GLY A 277 -13.42 -7.68 -13.16
CA GLY A 277 -13.92 -6.77 -14.18
C GLY A 277 -13.24 -5.40 -14.23
N GLN A 278 -12.38 -5.06 -13.25
CA GLN A 278 -11.74 -3.73 -13.13
C GLN A 278 -10.20 -3.79 -13.35
N ARG A 279 -9.65 -4.94 -13.74
CA ARG A 279 -8.19 -5.14 -13.82
C ARG A 279 -7.52 -4.20 -14.82
N LEU A 280 -8.10 -3.99 -16.00
CA LEU A 280 -7.53 -3.10 -17.02
C LEU A 280 -7.46 -1.63 -16.55
N PRO A 281 -8.52 -1.02 -16.03
CA PRO A 281 -8.43 0.34 -15.45
C PRO A 281 -7.46 0.42 -14.28
N MET A 282 -7.38 -0.62 -13.43
CA MET A 282 -6.38 -0.69 -12.34
C MET A 282 -4.96 -0.66 -12.87
N ILE A 283 -4.64 -1.49 -13.89
CA ILE A 283 -3.33 -1.50 -14.56
C ILE A 283 -3.04 -0.12 -15.16
N GLY A 284 -4.03 0.51 -15.81
CA GLY A 284 -3.90 1.87 -16.33
C GLY A 284 -3.54 2.91 -15.26
N THR A 285 -4.21 2.83 -14.10
CA THR A 285 -3.91 3.70 -12.95
C THR A 285 -2.48 3.47 -12.43
N MET A 286 -2.04 2.20 -12.38
CA MET A 286 -0.68 1.85 -11.96
C MET A 286 0.38 2.36 -12.92
N LEU A 287 0.16 2.20 -14.23
CA LEU A 287 1.07 2.71 -15.25
C LEU A 287 1.18 4.23 -15.18
N LEU A 288 0.06 4.93 -15.02
CA LEU A 288 0.06 6.38 -14.87
C LEU A 288 0.79 6.81 -13.60
N GLY A 289 0.52 6.15 -12.47
CA GLY A 289 1.23 6.41 -11.21
C GLY A 289 2.74 6.14 -11.32
N GLY A 290 3.13 5.03 -11.96
CA GLY A 290 4.53 4.69 -12.22
C GLY A 290 5.22 5.71 -13.11
N LEU A 291 4.53 6.20 -14.15
CA LEU A 291 5.04 7.27 -15.03
C LEU A 291 5.26 8.56 -14.26
N LEU A 292 4.30 8.97 -13.42
CA LEU A 292 4.44 10.15 -12.56
C LEU A 292 5.61 10.01 -11.59
N ALA A 293 5.78 8.85 -10.97
CA ALA A 293 6.91 8.57 -10.09
C ALA A 293 8.25 8.66 -10.85
N MET A 294 8.34 8.05 -12.04
CA MET A 294 9.54 8.10 -12.88
C MET A 294 9.89 9.54 -13.31
N LEU A 295 8.91 10.31 -13.75
CA LEU A 295 9.10 11.72 -14.09
C LEU A 295 9.57 12.55 -12.90
N SER A 296 9.05 12.28 -11.70
CA SER A 296 9.47 12.99 -10.49
C SER A 296 10.93 12.71 -10.10
N VAL A 297 11.41 11.49 -10.33
CA VAL A 297 12.83 11.13 -10.14
C VAL A 297 13.73 11.86 -11.14
N LEU A 298 13.30 11.94 -12.41
CA LEU A 298 14.05 12.65 -13.47
C LEU A 298 14.14 14.17 -13.22
N LEU A 299 13.16 14.75 -12.53
CA LEU A 299 13.10 16.20 -12.21
C LEU A 299 13.87 16.59 -10.93
N CYS A 300 14.92 15.87 -10.58
CA CYS A 300 15.81 16.18 -9.43
C CYS A 300 15.21 16.00 -8.03
N CYS A 301 14.91 14.77 -7.62
CA CYS A 301 14.65 14.32 -6.22
C CYS A 301 13.63 15.12 -5.39
N VAL A 302 13.52 16.45 -5.51
CA VAL A 302 12.61 17.29 -4.72
C VAL A 302 11.13 16.96 -4.98
N PRO A 303 10.67 16.79 -6.24
CA PRO A 303 9.29 16.41 -6.51
C PRO A 303 8.93 14.97 -6.12
N VAL A 304 9.90 14.13 -5.77
CA VAL A 304 9.66 12.73 -5.38
C VAL A 304 8.79 12.63 -4.13
N ILE A 305 9.00 13.50 -3.14
CA ILE A 305 8.23 13.48 -1.88
C ILE A 305 6.74 13.76 -2.15
N PRO A 306 6.35 14.88 -2.78
CA PRO A 306 4.95 15.11 -3.12
C PRO A 306 4.37 14.07 -4.09
N ALA A 307 5.16 13.59 -5.05
CA ALA A 307 4.71 12.55 -5.98
C ALA A 307 4.39 11.23 -5.27
N LEU A 308 5.23 10.80 -4.31
CA LEU A 308 4.96 9.63 -3.48
C LEU A 308 3.70 9.82 -2.62
N GLY A 309 3.51 11.01 -2.02
CA GLY A 309 2.31 11.33 -1.27
C GLY A 309 1.05 11.24 -2.13
N PHE A 310 1.09 11.80 -3.33
CA PHE A 310 0.01 11.75 -4.29
C PHE A 310 -0.26 10.31 -4.78
N LEU A 311 0.79 9.53 -5.05
CA LEU A 311 0.66 8.13 -5.46
C LEU A 311 -0.04 7.27 -4.39
N GLN A 312 0.33 7.45 -3.12
CA GLN A 312 -0.33 6.75 -2.02
C GLN A 312 -1.80 7.17 -1.87
N LEU A 313 -2.10 8.45 -2.12
CA LEU A 313 -3.47 8.95 -2.14
C LEU A 313 -4.29 8.31 -3.27
N LEU A 314 -3.70 8.19 -4.48
CA LEU A 314 -4.32 7.48 -5.61
C LEU A 314 -4.60 6.00 -5.27
N MET A 315 -3.65 5.34 -4.61
CA MET A 315 -3.82 3.94 -4.19
C MET A 315 -4.95 3.78 -3.17
N ALA A 316 -4.99 4.65 -2.17
CA ALA A 316 -6.05 4.67 -1.18
C ALA A 316 -7.41 4.97 -1.83
N GLY A 317 -7.47 5.93 -2.77
CA GLY A 317 -8.67 6.28 -3.51
C GLY A 317 -9.18 5.17 -4.41
N LEU A 318 -8.28 4.47 -5.11
CA LEU A 318 -8.61 3.30 -5.92
C LEU A 318 -9.25 2.19 -5.07
N ALA A 319 -8.67 1.90 -3.92
CA ALA A 319 -9.21 0.89 -3.01
C ALA A 319 -10.59 1.29 -2.46
N LEU A 320 -10.79 2.57 -2.10
CA LEU A 320 -12.09 3.07 -1.65
C LEU A 320 -13.14 3.00 -2.77
N ALA A 321 -12.79 3.40 -4.01
CA ALA A 321 -13.69 3.34 -5.14
C ALA A 321 -14.15 1.93 -5.45
N LEU A 322 -13.22 0.96 -5.44
CA LEU A 322 -13.50 -0.44 -5.77
C LEU A 322 -14.24 -1.18 -4.66
N SER A 323 -14.06 -0.78 -3.40
CA SER A 323 -14.75 -1.37 -2.27
C SER A 323 -16.16 -0.84 -2.08
N ASN A 324 -16.41 0.43 -2.45
CA ASN A 324 -17.76 1.00 -2.42
C ASN A 324 -18.64 0.35 -3.49
N GLY A 325 -19.72 -0.32 -3.08
CA GLY A 325 -20.64 -1.04 -3.97
C GLY A 325 -20.24 -2.49 -4.29
N ALA A 326 -19.12 -3.00 -3.74
CA ALA A 326 -18.71 -4.39 -3.95
C ALA A 326 -19.42 -5.39 -3.01
N GLU A 327 -20.05 -4.90 -1.95
CA GLU A 327 -20.79 -5.73 -0.97
C GLU A 327 -22.17 -6.16 -1.51
N GLU A 328 -22.65 -5.54 -2.58
CA GLU A 328 -23.94 -5.83 -3.20
C GLU A 328 -23.83 -6.73 -4.46
N ALA A 329 -22.62 -7.08 -4.89
CA ALA A 329 -22.35 -7.89 -6.06
C ALA A 329 -21.79 -9.28 -5.70
#